data_784e296b45475dba327dcfec2587144f
#
_entry.id   784e296b45475dba327dcfec2587144f
#
_cell.length_a   1.000
_cell.length_b   1.000
_cell.length_c   1.000
_cell.angle_alpha   90.00
_cell.angle_beta   90.00
_cell.angle_gamma   90.00
#
_symmetry.space_group_name_H-M   'P 1'
#
loop_
_entity.id
_entity.type
_entity.pdbx_description
1 polymer ?
#
loop_
_entity_poly.entity_id
_entity_poly.type
_entity_poly.pdbx_seq_one_letter_code
_entity_poly.pdbx_strand_id
1 'polypeptide(L)'
;MGIYTRKKSRNGLRIISYSTVIIFIIAIFSYYYFKPNIIYNFVDTQNTDNKVLEISDVSPNNIDFDNNKNFVKYDELNKNIEEFLRNNPKITSDFDSKNFVKYDQLDKNIEEFIRNNPGIILDVLRDFQSKQNQIEQKKISNNNLTNIEKIYASKHTMFIGNINADKKIFEFVDYNCGYCLKFHNEIKKIVDSDQSLQLVIIQMPILGSMSDDLSKLALAASLQNKFEEVHNYLYSSNRKSKMDDILADLFLMNIDLPQLELDLKSEEIINLSSIHKGYVNDFKFSGTPAIIIGNSIIPGFIGYNKILEILEKEFS
;
A
#
# COMPACT_ATOMS: atom_id res chain seq x y z
N MET A 1 -8.76 -43.58 49.51
CA MET A 1 -9.44 -44.05 48.26
C MET A 1 -10.41 -42.98 47.87
N GLY A 2 -10.08 -42.10 46.99
CA GLY A 2 -10.90 -40.99 46.54
C GLY A 2 -10.81 -40.86 45.01
N ILE A 3 -11.92 -41.12 44.36
CA ILE A 3 -12.02 -41.17 42.89
C ILE A 3 -12.30 -39.76 42.40
N TYR A 4 -11.35 -39.19 41.64
CA TYR A 4 -11.52 -37.91 40.92
C TYR A 4 -12.16 -38.17 39.56
N THR A 5 -13.39 -37.76 39.36
CA THR A 5 -14.04 -37.74 38.05
C THR A 5 -13.71 -36.46 37.27
N ARG A 6 -13.07 -36.62 36.13
CA ARG A 6 -12.67 -35.54 35.22
C ARG A 6 -13.86 -35.16 34.31
N LYS A 7 -14.38 -33.95 34.49
CA LYS A 7 -15.44 -33.38 33.63
C LYS A 7 -14.86 -32.94 32.30
N LYS A 8 -15.28 -33.55 31.19
CA LYS A 8 -14.85 -33.29 29.82
C LYS A 8 -15.63 -32.08 29.26
N SER A 9 -15.00 -30.95 29.08
CA SER A 9 -15.57 -29.79 28.37
C SER A 9 -15.63 -30.07 26.88
N ARG A 10 -16.83 -30.05 26.30
CA ARG A 10 -17.07 -30.12 24.85
C ARG A 10 -17.07 -28.69 24.28
N ASN A 11 -15.95 -28.24 23.74
CA ASN A 11 -15.94 -27.09 22.85
C ASN A 11 -16.39 -27.55 21.45
N GLY A 12 -17.63 -27.30 21.11
CA GLY A 12 -18.17 -27.51 19.76
C GLY A 12 -17.71 -26.39 18.84
N LEU A 13 -16.65 -26.59 18.08
CA LEU A 13 -16.38 -25.77 16.91
C LEU A 13 -17.48 -26.02 15.87
N ARG A 14 -18.31 -25.02 15.60
CA ARG A 14 -19.24 -25.05 14.46
C ARG A 14 -18.42 -24.83 13.19
N ILE A 15 -18.23 -25.90 12.42
CA ILE A 15 -17.69 -25.83 11.07
C ILE A 15 -18.77 -25.20 10.19
N ILE A 16 -18.58 -23.93 9.84
CA ILE A 16 -19.42 -23.25 8.85
C ILE A 16 -19.03 -23.85 7.48
N SER A 17 -19.99 -24.51 6.84
CA SER A 17 -19.78 -25.14 5.53
C SER A 17 -19.40 -24.07 4.48
N TYR A 18 -18.40 -24.34 3.66
CA TYR A 18 -17.95 -23.48 2.57
C TYR A 18 -19.08 -23.10 1.59
N SER A 19 -20.12 -23.93 1.50
CA SER A 19 -21.31 -23.66 0.67
C SER A 19 -22.11 -22.44 1.16
N THR A 20 -22.18 -22.17 2.45
CA THR A 20 -22.91 -21.00 2.97
C THR A 20 -22.18 -19.69 2.72
N VAL A 21 -20.85 -19.70 2.70
CA VAL A 21 -20.03 -18.52 2.38
C VAL A 21 -20.15 -18.17 0.90
N ILE A 22 -20.15 -19.16 0.02
CA ILE A 22 -20.29 -18.96 -1.44
C ILE A 22 -21.68 -18.41 -1.78
N ILE A 23 -22.73 -18.92 -1.15
CA ILE A 23 -24.12 -18.43 -1.35
C ILE A 23 -24.24 -16.96 -0.89
N PHE A 24 -23.60 -16.59 0.23
CA PHE A 24 -23.61 -15.21 0.71
C PHE A 24 -22.85 -14.26 -0.22
N ILE A 25 -21.71 -14.69 -0.80
CA ILE A 25 -20.93 -13.91 -1.77
C ILE A 25 -21.73 -13.72 -3.07
N ILE A 26 -22.40 -14.74 -3.55
CA ILE A 26 -23.25 -14.65 -4.76
C ILE A 26 -24.47 -13.74 -4.53
N ALA A 27 -25.09 -13.81 -3.36
CA ALA A 27 -26.22 -12.96 -3.00
C ALA A 27 -25.82 -11.47 -2.88
N ILE A 28 -24.67 -11.18 -2.28
CA ILE A 28 -24.12 -9.81 -2.21
C ILE A 28 -23.73 -9.32 -3.61
N PHE A 29 -23.15 -10.17 -4.43
CA PHE A 29 -22.77 -9.85 -5.81
C PHE A 29 -23.98 -9.55 -6.68
N SER A 30 -25.03 -10.36 -6.58
CA SER A 30 -26.32 -10.14 -7.29
C SER A 30 -26.98 -8.83 -6.83
N TYR A 31 -26.96 -8.52 -5.54
CA TYR A 31 -27.54 -7.32 -4.97
C TYR A 31 -26.86 -6.03 -5.43
N TYR A 32 -25.51 -6.01 -5.53
CA TYR A 32 -24.76 -4.81 -5.89
C TYR A 32 -24.60 -4.58 -7.39
N TYR A 33 -24.62 -5.63 -8.21
CA TYR A 33 -24.30 -5.51 -9.64
C TYR A 33 -25.51 -5.47 -10.58
N PHE A 34 -26.64 -6.07 -10.19
CA PHE A 34 -27.80 -6.16 -11.09
C PHE A 34 -28.87 -5.08 -10.88
N LYS A 35 -28.89 -4.40 -9.75
CA LYS A 35 -29.93 -3.38 -9.48
C LYS A 35 -29.79 -2.05 -10.22
N PRO A 36 -28.64 -1.47 -10.55
CA PRO A 36 -28.60 -0.15 -11.17
C PRO A 36 -28.98 -0.12 -12.64
N ASN A 37 -28.68 -1.20 -13.39
CA ASN A 37 -28.79 -1.15 -14.86
C ASN A 37 -30.18 -1.47 -15.43
N ILE A 38 -31.04 -2.10 -14.67
CA ILE A 38 -32.40 -2.46 -15.15
C ILE A 38 -33.34 -1.27 -15.06
N ILE A 39 -33.14 -0.37 -14.10
CA ILE A 39 -34.02 0.79 -13.89
C ILE A 39 -33.72 1.92 -14.89
N TYR A 40 -32.48 2.08 -15.33
CA TYR A 40 -32.11 3.16 -16.24
C TYR A 40 -32.55 2.96 -17.69
N ASN A 41 -32.72 1.73 -18.18
CA ASN A 41 -33.16 1.47 -19.53
C ASN A 41 -34.69 1.56 -19.73
N PHE A 42 -35.47 1.69 -18.64
CA PHE A 42 -36.93 1.77 -18.73
C PHE A 42 -37.47 3.20 -18.80
N VAL A 43 -36.66 4.20 -18.42
CA VAL A 43 -37.10 5.62 -18.37
C VAL A 43 -36.84 6.36 -19.71
N ASP A 44 -36.00 5.81 -20.59
CA ASP A 44 -35.46 6.56 -21.75
C ASP A 44 -36.24 6.41 -23.08
N THR A 45 -37.41 5.76 -23.07
CA THR A 45 -38.18 5.56 -24.33
C THR A 45 -39.40 6.47 -24.53
N GLN A 46 -39.61 7.46 -23.66
CA GLN A 46 -40.81 8.31 -23.77
C GLN A 46 -40.52 9.82 -23.83
N ASN A 47 -39.35 10.27 -24.27
CA ASN A 47 -39.19 11.71 -24.53
C ASN A 47 -38.56 11.95 -25.91
N THR A 48 -39.43 12.17 -26.90
CA THR A 48 -39.08 12.62 -28.26
C THR A 48 -38.89 14.13 -28.27
N ASP A 49 -37.92 14.64 -27.54
CA ASP A 49 -37.33 15.96 -27.78
C ASP A 49 -35.85 15.94 -27.39
N ASN A 50 -35.06 16.09 -28.45
CA ASN A 50 -33.58 16.08 -28.37
C ASN A 50 -33.05 17.07 -27.35
N LYS A 51 -32.66 16.59 -26.16
CA LYS A 51 -31.66 17.22 -25.34
C LYS A 51 -30.82 16.13 -24.71
N VAL A 52 -29.68 15.88 -25.32
CA VAL A 52 -28.60 15.07 -24.73
C VAL A 52 -28.13 15.82 -23.48
N LEU A 53 -28.47 15.32 -22.29
CA LEU A 53 -27.88 15.74 -21.05
C LEU A 53 -26.61 14.86 -20.85
N GLU A 54 -25.46 15.46 -21.08
CA GLU A 54 -24.18 14.89 -20.66
C GLU A 54 -24.17 14.78 -19.13
N ILE A 55 -24.26 13.55 -18.62
CA ILE A 55 -24.04 13.26 -17.19
C ILE A 55 -22.56 12.95 -17.04
N SER A 56 -21.72 14.00 -17.00
CA SER A 56 -20.27 13.87 -16.74
C SER A 56 -19.88 14.04 -15.27
N ASP A 57 -20.81 14.35 -14.34
CA ASP A 57 -20.44 14.80 -12.98
C ASP A 57 -21.10 14.04 -11.82
N VAL A 58 -21.30 12.73 -11.92
CA VAL A 58 -21.64 11.94 -10.73
C VAL A 58 -20.41 11.17 -10.27
N SER A 59 -19.62 11.81 -9.41
CA SER A 59 -18.55 11.16 -8.67
C SER A 59 -19.14 10.07 -7.76
N PRO A 60 -18.61 8.82 -7.78
CA PRO A 60 -19.10 7.73 -6.93
C PRO A 60 -18.86 7.93 -5.43
N ASN A 61 -18.20 9.01 -5.04
CA ASN A 61 -17.75 9.24 -3.65
C ASN A 61 -18.72 10.07 -2.78
N ASN A 62 -19.92 10.43 -3.29
CA ASN A 62 -20.90 11.23 -2.56
C ASN A 62 -22.25 10.53 -2.38
N ILE A 63 -22.27 9.20 -2.28
CA ILE A 63 -23.47 8.50 -1.81
C ILE A 63 -23.35 8.37 -0.29
N ASP A 64 -23.90 9.33 0.40
CA ASP A 64 -24.11 9.33 1.84
C ASP A 64 -25.18 8.29 2.19
N PHE A 65 -24.78 7.15 2.73
CA PHE A 65 -25.67 6.03 3.09
C PHE A 65 -26.47 6.26 4.38
N ASP A 66 -26.35 7.43 5.00
CA ASP A 66 -26.97 7.68 6.33
C ASP A 66 -28.29 8.46 6.27
N ASN A 67 -28.92 8.62 5.11
CA ASN A 67 -30.23 9.24 5.01
C ASN A 67 -31.29 8.28 4.46
N ASN A 68 -31.96 7.61 5.36
CA ASN A 68 -33.11 6.70 5.23
C ASN A 68 -34.36 7.33 4.54
N LYS A 69 -34.21 8.35 3.69
CA LYS A 69 -35.32 9.12 3.10
C LYS A 69 -35.54 8.91 1.58
N ASN A 70 -34.63 8.24 0.88
CA ASN A 70 -34.73 8.08 -0.59
C ASN A 70 -34.88 6.66 -1.09
N PHE A 71 -35.14 5.69 -0.20
CA PHE A 71 -35.55 4.34 -0.64
C PHE A 71 -37.07 4.28 -0.76
N VAL A 72 -37.55 4.31 -2.00
CA VAL A 72 -38.94 3.94 -2.28
C VAL A 72 -39.12 2.49 -1.84
N LYS A 73 -39.99 2.23 -0.86
CA LYS A 73 -40.27 0.85 -0.43
C LYS A 73 -40.75 0.06 -1.64
N TYR A 74 -40.32 -1.20 -1.74
CA TYR A 74 -40.65 -2.10 -2.85
C TYR A 74 -42.19 -2.17 -3.12
N ASP A 75 -43.00 -2.14 -2.06
CA ASP A 75 -44.45 -2.13 -2.12
C ASP A 75 -45.02 -0.82 -2.72
N GLU A 76 -44.35 0.30 -2.45
CA GLU A 76 -44.71 1.62 -2.98
C GLU A 76 -44.31 1.75 -4.45
N LEU A 77 -43.17 1.19 -4.84
CA LEU A 77 -42.72 1.11 -6.25
C LEU A 77 -43.68 0.24 -7.07
N ASN A 78 -44.07 -0.93 -6.57
CA ASN A 78 -45.02 -1.82 -7.23
C ASN A 78 -46.40 -1.13 -7.43
N LYS A 79 -46.87 -0.43 -6.40
CA LYS A 79 -48.12 0.32 -6.46
C LYS A 79 -48.07 1.42 -7.50
N ASN A 80 -46.98 2.15 -7.59
CA ASN A 80 -46.77 3.21 -8.56
C ASN A 80 -46.67 2.65 -9.99
N ILE A 81 -46.05 1.49 -10.18
CA ILE A 81 -46.00 0.77 -11.47
C ILE A 81 -47.39 0.30 -11.89
N GLU A 82 -48.15 -0.30 -10.95
CA GLU A 82 -49.53 -0.72 -11.26
C GLU A 82 -50.44 0.46 -11.63
N GLU A 83 -50.31 1.58 -10.93
CA GLU A 83 -51.07 2.79 -11.21
C GLU A 83 -50.67 3.40 -12.58
N PHE A 84 -49.35 3.45 -12.85
CA PHE A 84 -48.85 3.88 -14.17
C PHE A 84 -49.35 3.02 -15.31
N LEU A 85 -49.34 1.70 -15.19
CA LEU A 85 -49.82 0.77 -16.18
C LEU A 85 -51.34 0.90 -16.37
N ARG A 86 -52.11 1.11 -15.30
CA ARG A 86 -53.58 1.35 -15.35
C ARG A 86 -53.92 2.62 -16.09
N ASN A 87 -53.11 3.67 -15.94
CA ASN A 87 -53.33 4.97 -16.56
C ASN A 87 -52.80 5.04 -18.00
N ASN A 88 -52.06 4.02 -18.46
CA ASN A 88 -51.49 3.95 -19.80
C ASN A 88 -51.89 2.61 -20.51
N PRO A 89 -53.17 2.37 -20.81
CA PRO A 89 -53.65 1.09 -21.33
C PRO A 89 -53.07 0.72 -22.70
N LYS A 90 -52.56 1.68 -23.47
CA LYS A 90 -51.85 1.39 -24.73
C LYS A 90 -50.53 0.67 -24.52
N ILE A 91 -49.85 0.91 -23.40
CA ILE A 91 -48.60 0.21 -23.06
C ILE A 91 -48.89 -1.26 -22.80
N THR A 92 -50.01 -1.57 -22.15
CA THR A 92 -50.41 -2.96 -21.85
C THR A 92 -50.97 -3.72 -23.04
N SER A 93 -51.52 -3.04 -24.08
CA SER A 93 -52.05 -3.68 -25.28
C SER A 93 -50.95 -4.12 -26.26
N ASP A 94 -49.80 -3.44 -26.26
CA ASP A 94 -48.65 -3.77 -27.12
C ASP A 94 -47.72 -4.82 -26.53
N PHE A 95 -47.91 -5.18 -25.25
CA PHE A 95 -47.17 -6.23 -24.59
C PHE A 95 -47.79 -7.61 -24.92
N ASP A 96 -47.19 -8.31 -25.84
CA ASP A 96 -47.50 -9.72 -26.10
C ASP A 96 -47.09 -10.54 -24.89
N SER A 97 -48.11 -11.03 -24.12
CA SER A 97 -47.93 -11.85 -22.91
C SER A 97 -47.11 -13.13 -23.14
N LYS A 98 -46.81 -13.45 -24.40
CA LYS A 98 -45.97 -14.61 -24.76
C LYS A 98 -44.48 -14.39 -24.54
N ASN A 99 -44.05 -13.14 -24.38
CA ASN A 99 -42.64 -12.80 -24.18
C ASN A 99 -42.25 -12.51 -22.75
N PHE A 100 -43.15 -12.61 -21.80
CA PHE A 100 -42.84 -12.48 -20.39
C PHE A 100 -42.22 -13.78 -19.81
N VAL A 101 -40.95 -13.73 -19.42
CA VAL A 101 -40.37 -14.77 -18.59
C VAL A 101 -41.02 -14.64 -17.20
N LYS A 102 -41.78 -15.65 -16.79
CA LYS A 102 -42.31 -15.67 -15.42
C LYS A 102 -41.18 -15.63 -14.40
N TYR A 103 -41.38 -14.94 -13.31
CA TYR A 103 -40.36 -14.72 -12.27
C TYR A 103 -39.76 -16.03 -11.78
N ASP A 104 -40.55 -17.08 -11.66
CA ASP A 104 -40.14 -18.43 -11.28
C ASP A 104 -39.27 -19.16 -12.35
N GLN A 105 -39.31 -18.68 -13.60
CA GLN A 105 -38.46 -19.18 -14.69
C GLN A 105 -37.19 -18.36 -14.87
N LEU A 106 -37.16 -17.10 -14.39
CA LEU A 106 -36.01 -16.21 -14.56
C LEU A 106 -34.77 -16.78 -13.88
N ASP A 107 -34.89 -17.27 -12.64
CA ASP A 107 -33.77 -17.86 -11.89
C ASP A 107 -33.19 -19.07 -12.61
N LYS A 108 -34.07 -19.94 -13.16
CA LYS A 108 -33.63 -21.10 -13.95
C LYS A 108 -32.93 -20.70 -15.23
N ASN A 109 -33.47 -19.70 -15.94
CA ASN A 109 -32.87 -19.22 -17.17
C ASN A 109 -31.51 -18.56 -16.93
N ILE A 110 -31.35 -17.79 -15.83
CA ILE A 110 -30.07 -17.22 -15.40
C ILE A 110 -29.08 -18.33 -15.04
N GLU A 111 -29.51 -19.31 -14.26
CA GLU A 111 -28.66 -20.44 -13.89
C GLU A 111 -28.20 -21.21 -15.11
N GLU A 112 -29.10 -21.54 -16.04
CA GLU A 112 -28.77 -22.22 -17.29
C GLU A 112 -27.85 -21.39 -18.18
N PHE A 113 -28.11 -20.09 -18.30
CA PHE A 113 -27.24 -19.18 -19.04
C PHE A 113 -25.82 -19.16 -18.46
N ILE A 114 -25.68 -19.06 -17.13
CA ILE A 114 -24.38 -19.07 -16.45
C ILE A 114 -23.67 -20.40 -16.65
N ARG A 115 -24.38 -21.54 -16.53
CA ARG A 115 -23.82 -22.87 -16.73
C ARG A 115 -23.33 -23.09 -18.16
N ASN A 116 -24.06 -22.56 -19.13
CA ASN A 116 -23.72 -22.67 -20.55
C ASN A 116 -22.63 -21.68 -21.00
N ASN A 117 -22.37 -20.64 -20.19
CA ASN A 117 -21.39 -19.59 -20.49
C ASN A 117 -20.43 -19.36 -19.34
N PRO A 118 -19.68 -20.37 -18.85
CA PRO A 118 -18.79 -20.23 -17.68
C PRO A 118 -17.67 -19.20 -17.91
N GLY A 119 -17.31 -18.91 -19.17
CA GLY A 119 -16.33 -17.88 -19.51
C GLY A 119 -16.73 -16.48 -19.04
N ILE A 120 -18.02 -16.15 -19.06
CA ILE A 120 -18.51 -14.83 -18.65
C ILE A 120 -18.16 -14.58 -17.17
N ILE A 121 -18.34 -15.57 -16.30
CA ILE A 121 -18.00 -15.47 -14.88
C ILE A 121 -16.50 -15.23 -14.71
N LEU A 122 -15.66 -15.97 -15.44
CA LEU A 122 -14.21 -15.81 -15.38
C LEU A 122 -13.78 -14.43 -15.88
N ASP A 123 -14.39 -13.92 -16.92
CA ASP A 123 -14.08 -12.58 -17.47
C ASP A 123 -14.49 -11.47 -16.49
N VAL A 124 -15.69 -11.57 -15.90
CA VAL A 124 -16.15 -10.62 -14.86
C VAL A 124 -15.23 -10.66 -13.63
N LEU A 125 -14.79 -11.85 -13.19
CA LEU A 125 -13.86 -11.98 -12.07
C LEU A 125 -12.49 -11.37 -12.40
N ARG A 126 -11.94 -11.59 -13.59
CA ARG A 126 -10.70 -10.95 -14.05
C ARG A 126 -10.81 -9.43 -14.09
N ASP A 127 -11.90 -8.91 -14.65
CA ASP A 127 -12.14 -7.47 -14.69
C ASP A 127 -12.26 -6.87 -13.29
N PHE A 128 -12.94 -7.56 -12.38
CA PHE A 128 -13.04 -7.15 -10.99
C PHE A 128 -11.67 -7.14 -10.32
N GLN A 129 -10.88 -8.20 -10.44
CA GLN A 129 -9.53 -8.27 -9.90
C GLN A 129 -8.63 -7.18 -10.49
N SER A 130 -8.71 -6.97 -11.80
CA SER A 130 -7.95 -5.90 -12.47
C SER A 130 -8.29 -4.52 -11.91
N LYS A 131 -9.58 -4.21 -11.75
CA LYS A 131 -10.03 -2.95 -11.14
C LYS A 131 -9.57 -2.80 -9.68
N GLN A 132 -9.68 -3.86 -8.87
CA GLN A 132 -9.19 -3.85 -7.49
C GLN A 132 -7.68 -3.59 -7.43
N ASN A 133 -6.91 -4.26 -8.28
CA ASN A 133 -5.47 -4.04 -8.38
C ASN A 133 -5.14 -2.59 -8.78
N GLN A 134 -5.87 -2.00 -9.73
CA GLN A 134 -5.69 -0.61 -10.13
C GLN A 134 -6.00 0.37 -8.99
N ILE A 135 -7.07 0.13 -8.22
CA ILE A 135 -7.42 0.95 -7.04
C ILE A 135 -6.33 0.85 -5.98
N GLU A 136 -5.85 -0.36 -5.70
CA GLU A 136 -4.79 -0.58 -4.71
C GLU A 136 -3.46 0.06 -5.15
N GLN A 137 -3.09 -0.07 -6.44
CA GLN A 137 -1.90 0.59 -6.99
C GLN A 137 -1.99 2.11 -6.90
N LYS A 138 -3.16 2.71 -7.16
CA LYS A 138 -3.37 4.15 -6.98
C LYS A 138 -3.23 4.57 -5.52
N LYS A 139 -3.77 3.80 -4.58
CA LYS A 139 -3.63 4.08 -3.14
C LYS A 139 -2.16 4.00 -2.71
N ILE A 140 -1.44 2.96 -3.14
CA ILE A 140 -0.01 2.81 -2.85
C ILE A 140 0.78 4.00 -3.43
N SER A 141 0.51 4.38 -4.68
CA SER A 141 1.17 5.51 -5.33
C SER A 141 0.93 6.82 -4.58
N ASN A 142 -0.32 7.12 -4.21
CA ASN A 142 -0.63 8.33 -3.46
C ASN A 142 0.02 8.34 -2.07
N ASN A 143 0.01 7.21 -1.36
CA ASN A 143 0.68 7.10 -0.06
C ASN A 143 2.20 7.30 -0.20
N ASN A 144 2.80 6.75 -1.25
CA ASN A 144 4.22 6.91 -1.50
C ASN A 144 4.60 8.37 -1.77
N LEU A 145 3.81 9.12 -2.56
CA LEU A 145 4.04 10.54 -2.78
C LEU A 145 3.99 11.33 -1.47
N THR A 146 2.96 11.11 -0.63
CA THR A 146 2.86 11.75 0.68
C THR A 146 4.05 11.39 1.59
N ASN A 147 4.50 10.14 1.58
CA ASN A 147 5.65 9.70 2.37
C ASN A 147 6.96 10.29 1.83
N ILE A 148 7.10 10.45 0.51
CA ILE A 148 8.24 11.14 -0.11
C ILE A 148 8.26 12.61 0.33
N GLU A 149 7.15 13.34 0.24
CA GLU A 149 7.06 14.72 0.72
C GLU A 149 7.45 14.84 2.19
N LYS A 150 6.97 13.92 3.04
CA LYS A 150 7.28 13.88 4.46
C LYS A 150 8.78 13.68 4.74
N ILE A 151 9.43 12.71 4.06
CA ILE A 151 10.85 12.43 4.28
C ILE A 151 11.74 13.57 3.75
N TYR A 152 11.37 14.19 2.62
CA TYR A 152 12.10 15.35 2.07
C TYR A 152 11.96 16.60 2.95
N ALA A 153 10.81 16.81 3.58
CA ALA A 153 10.57 17.94 4.47
C ALA A 153 11.25 17.80 5.84
N SER A 154 11.70 16.60 6.19
CA SER A 154 12.30 16.31 7.49
C SER A 154 13.77 16.78 7.55
N LYS A 155 14.23 17.10 8.76
CA LYS A 155 15.66 17.35 8.99
C LYS A 155 16.39 16.02 9.18
N HIS A 156 17.50 15.86 8.48
CA HIS A 156 18.36 14.68 8.55
C HIS A 156 19.76 15.07 9.00
N THR A 157 20.28 14.35 10.00
CA THR A 157 21.61 14.56 10.56
C THR A 157 22.64 13.56 10.03
N MET A 158 22.16 12.48 9.41
CA MET A 158 23.02 11.42 8.86
C MET A 158 22.99 11.49 7.33
N PHE A 159 23.98 12.13 6.79
CA PHE A 159 24.14 12.29 5.33
C PHE A 159 25.63 12.33 4.93
N ILE A 160 25.86 12.10 3.67
CA ILE A 160 27.16 12.23 2.99
C ILE A 160 27.00 13.26 1.88
N GLY A 161 28.03 14.07 1.66
CA GLY A 161 28.01 15.12 0.64
C GLY A 161 27.62 16.49 1.18
N ASN A 162 27.16 17.37 0.32
CA ASN A 162 26.93 18.78 0.65
C ASN A 162 25.64 18.97 1.49
N ILE A 163 25.77 19.58 2.66
CA ILE A 163 24.65 19.90 3.54
C ILE A 163 23.61 20.82 2.89
N ASN A 164 24.04 21.68 1.96
CA ASN A 164 23.21 22.63 1.26
C ASN A 164 22.71 22.11 -0.10
N ALA A 165 22.88 20.83 -0.39
CA ALA A 165 22.45 20.25 -1.65
C ALA A 165 20.90 20.21 -1.73
N ASP A 166 20.35 20.65 -2.87
CA ASP A 166 18.92 20.62 -3.13
C ASP A 166 18.43 19.22 -3.54
N LYS A 167 19.32 18.40 -4.12
CA LYS A 167 19.01 17.06 -4.62
C LYS A 167 19.37 16.02 -3.56
N LYS A 168 18.37 15.40 -2.96
CA LYS A 168 18.57 14.38 -1.91
C LYS A 168 18.28 12.99 -2.47
N ILE A 169 19.14 12.06 -2.07
CA ILE A 169 18.98 10.63 -2.27
C ILE A 169 18.83 10.00 -0.88
N PHE A 170 17.85 9.14 -0.68
CA PHE A 170 17.67 8.43 0.57
C PHE A 170 18.05 6.97 0.38
N GLU A 171 18.96 6.46 1.21
CA GLU A 171 19.36 5.06 1.25
C GLU A 171 18.96 4.45 2.59
N PHE A 172 18.17 3.37 2.54
CA PHE A 172 17.81 2.56 3.69
C PHE A 172 18.81 1.41 3.81
N VAL A 173 19.55 1.40 4.92
CA VAL A 173 20.76 0.59 5.05
C VAL A 173 20.74 -0.38 6.22
N ASP A 174 21.43 -1.51 6.01
CA ASP A 174 21.90 -2.41 7.07
C ASP A 174 23.40 -2.64 6.88
N TYR A 175 24.20 -2.41 7.94
CA TYR A 175 25.65 -2.53 7.86
C TYR A 175 26.18 -3.97 7.67
N ASN A 176 25.33 -4.98 7.83
CA ASN A 176 25.66 -6.38 7.52
C ASN A 176 25.15 -6.82 6.13
N CYS A 177 24.53 -5.92 5.37
CA CYS A 177 24.04 -6.21 4.03
C CYS A 177 25.14 -6.00 2.99
N GLY A 178 25.56 -7.10 2.32
CA GLY A 178 26.57 -7.02 1.27
C GLY A 178 26.15 -6.21 0.03
N TYR A 179 24.85 -6.11 -0.25
CA TYR A 179 24.34 -5.27 -1.35
C TYR A 179 24.32 -3.78 -0.97
N CYS A 180 24.12 -3.43 0.31
CA CYS A 180 24.30 -2.06 0.79
C CYS A 180 25.75 -1.60 0.64
N LEU A 181 26.72 -2.44 1.02
CA LEU A 181 28.14 -2.14 0.77
C LEU A 181 28.43 -1.90 -0.72
N LYS A 182 27.89 -2.72 -1.61
CA LYS A 182 28.07 -2.53 -3.05
C LYS A 182 27.47 -1.21 -3.52
N PHE A 183 26.25 -0.92 -3.09
CA PHE A 183 25.57 0.33 -3.44
C PHE A 183 26.31 1.55 -2.89
N HIS A 184 26.73 1.51 -1.63
CA HIS A 184 27.52 2.58 -1.00
C HIS A 184 28.77 2.93 -1.81
N ASN A 185 29.51 1.92 -2.27
CA ASN A 185 30.72 2.14 -3.08
C ASN A 185 30.44 2.80 -4.45
N GLU A 186 29.26 2.62 -4.98
CA GLU A 186 28.84 3.21 -6.26
C GLU A 186 28.27 4.62 -6.10
N ILE A 187 27.35 4.78 -5.14
CA ILE A 187 26.69 6.07 -4.90
C ILE A 187 27.64 7.12 -4.34
N LYS A 188 28.59 6.71 -3.48
CA LYS A 188 29.59 7.62 -2.92
C LYS A 188 30.42 8.31 -4.01
N LYS A 189 30.83 7.59 -5.05
CA LYS A 189 31.57 8.18 -6.19
C LYS A 189 30.77 9.28 -6.89
N ILE A 190 29.45 9.08 -7.00
CA ILE A 190 28.55 10.05 -7.64
C ILE A 190 28.42 11.29 -6.74
N VAL A 191 28.13 11.09 -5.46
CA VAL A 191 27.96 12.18 -4.50
C VAL A 191 29.24 12.98 -4.29
N ASP A 192 30.41 12.31 -4.22
CA ASP A 192 31.71 12.99 -4.10
C ASP A 192 32.03 13.85 -5.34
N SER A 193 31.49 13.49 -6.52
CA SER A 193 31.73 14.22 -7.78
C SER A 193 30.69 15.31 -8.07
N ASP A 194 29.58 15.35 -7.38
CA ASP A 194 28.48 16.31 -7.63
C ASP A 194 28.02 16.99 -6.32
N GLN A 195 28.44 18.24 -6.14
CA GLN A 195 28.09 19.05 -4.98
C GLN A 195 26.59 19.45 -4.90
N SER A 196 25.81 19.17 -5.94
CA SER A 196 24.35 19.35 -5.90
C SER A 196 23.62 18.20 -5.23
N LEU A 197 24.32 17.11 -4.88
CA LEU A 197 23.78 15.89 -4.30
C LEU A 197 24.07 15.76 -2.81
N GLN A 198 23.11 15.21 -2.08
CA GLN A 198 23.22 14.77 -0.70
C GLN A 198 22.67 13.35 -0.57
N LEU A 199 23.45 12.43 -0.02
CA LEU A 199 23.01 11.08 0.31
C LEU A 199 22.59 11.02 1.78
N VAL A 200 21.31 10.92 2.05
CA VAL A 200 20.74 10.75 3.39
C VAL A 200 20.65 9.27 3.72
N ILE A 201 21.17 8.87 4.88
CA ILE A 201 21.21 7.49 5.32
C ILE A 201 20.10 7.24 6.35
N ILE A 202 19.25 6.28 6.07
CA ILE A 202 18.18 5.82 6.96
C ILE A 202 18.52 4.42 7.45
N GLN A 203 18.62 4.26 8.76
CA GLN A 203 18.95 2.98 9.37
C GLN A 203 17.77 2.00 9.27
N MET A 204 18.04 0.81 8.76
CA MET A 204 17.08 -0.30 8.61
C MET A 204 17.74 -1.63 9.01
N PRO A 205 18.08 -1.83 10.30
CA PRO A 205 18.77 -3.03 10.77
C PRO A 205 17.82 -4.23 10.79
N ILE A 206 17.88 -5.08 9.76
CA ILE A 206 16.99 -6.24 9.60
C ILE A 206 17.73 -7.59 9.63
N LEU A 207 19.08 -7.57 9.68
CA LEU A 207 19.90 -8.77 9.59
C LEU A 207 20.42 -9.26 10.95
N GLY A 208 19.72 -8.95 12.04
CA GLY A 208 19.99 -9.45 13.38
C GLY A 208 20.55 -8.41 14.36
N SER A 209 20.89 -8.87 15.59
CA SER A 209 21.27 -7.99 16.69
C SER A 209 22.49 -7.14 16.39
N MET A 210 23.50 -7.72 15.73
CA MET A 210 24.70 -6.97 15.35
C MET A 210 24.37 -5.81 14.39
N SER A 211 23.39 -5.97 13.50
CA SER A 211 22.92 -4.87 12.62
C SER A 211 22.29 -3.75 13.44
N ASP A 212 21.50 -4.09 14.46
CA ASP A 212 20.91 -3.12 15.38
C ASP A 212 21.98 -2.36 16.16
N ASP A 213 22.98 -3.06 16.67
CA ASP A 213 24.11 -2.45 17.41
C ASP A 213 24.91 -1.50 16.52
N LEU A 214 25.26 -1.92 15.29
CA LEU A 214 25.98 -1.08 14.32
C LEU A 214 25.18 0.14 13.89
N SER A 215 23.86 -0.03 13.71
CA SER A 215 22.95 1.07 13.43
C SER A 215 22.96 2.12 14.55
N LYS A 216 22.83 1.70 15.81
CA LYS A 216 22.89 2.60 16.97
C LYS A 216 24.25 3.28 17.09
N LEU A 217 25.33 2.56 16.75
CA LEU A 217 26.68 3.12 16.78
C LEU A 217 26.81 4.28 15.78
N ALA A 218 26.31 4.11 14.56
CA ALA A 218 26.30 5.16 13.55
C ALA A 218 25.42 6.35 13.94
N LEU A 219 24.24 6.07 14.56
CA LEU A 219 23.38 7.09 15.14
C LEU A 219 24.10 7.90 16.23
N ALA A 220 24.74 7.24 17.18
CA ALA A 220 25.47 7.92 18.25
C ALA A 220 26.66 8.73 17.73
N ALA A 221 27.39 8.22 16.74
CA ALA A 221 28.45 8.97 16.08
C ALA A 221 27.95 10.27 15.40
N SER A 222 26.71 10.31 14.96
CA SER A 222 26.11 11.52 14.38
C SER A 222 25.99 12.66 15.40
N LEU A 223 25.81 12.36 16.69
CA LEU A 223 25.76 13.35 17.77
C LEU A 223 27.14 14.00 18.03
N GLN A 224 28.21 13.31 17.64
CA GLN A 224 29.58 13.82 17.74
C GLN A 224 30.06 14.47 16.41
N ASN A 225 29.17 14.65 15.41
CA ASN A 225 29.50 15.07 14.03
C ASN A 225 30.52 14.13 13.35
N LYS A 226 30.48 12.85 13.68
CA LYS A 226 31.38 11.79 13.20
C LYS A 226 30.65 10.72 12.38
N PHE A 227 29.45 11.05 11.91
CA PHE A 227 28.63 10.08 11.18
C PHE A 227 29.34 9.54 9.93
N GLU A 228 29.85 10.41 9.06
CA GLU A 228 30.43 9.98 7.80
C GLU A 228 31.66 9.10 7.98
N GLU A 229 32.54 9.45 8.93
CA GLU A 229 33.74 8.65 9.22
C GLU A 229 33.35 7.25 9.72
N VAL A 230 32.41 7.16 10.67
CA VAL A 230 31.96 5.88 11.22
C VAL A 230 31.20 5.09 10.17
N HIS A 231 30.32 5.70 9.40
CA HIS A 231 29.58 5.05 8.33
C HIS A 231 30.53 4.42 7.27
N ASN A 232 31.53 5.17 6.81
CA ASN A 232 32.53 4.67 5.88
C ASN A 232 33.36 3.53 6.48
N TYR A 233 33.73 3.60 7.78
CA TYR A 233 34.41 2.53 8.47
C TYR A 233 33.52 1.27 8.55
N LEU A 234 32.26 1.40 8.89
CA LEU A 234 31.33 0.29 9.01
C LEU A 234 31.10 -0.43 7.68
N TYR A 235 31.28 0.24 6.55
CA TYR A 235 31.27 -0.37 5.22
C TYR A 235 32.66 -0.70 4.65
N SER A 236 33.73 -0.48 5.41
CA SER A 236 35.07 -0.82 4.95
C SER A 236 35.37 -2.32 5.05
N SER A 237 36.28 -2.80 4.21
CA SER A 237 36.82 -4.15 4.31
C SER A 237 37.65 -4.38 5.60
N ASN A 238 38.04 -3.31 6.27
CA ASN A 238 38.84 -3.33 7.51
C ASN A 238 37.99 -3.42 8.75
N ARG A 239 36.65 -3.28 8.63
CA ARG A 239 35.73 -3.41 9.77
C ARG A 239 35.92 -4.74 10.47
N LYS A 240 36.09 -4.68 11.78
CA LYS A 240 36.16 -5.87 12.61
C LYS A 240 34.80 -6.54 12.78
N SER A 241 34.81 -7.81 13.15
CA SER A 241 33.57 -8.59 13.33
C SER A 241 33.05 -8.54 14.78
N LYS A 242 33.89 -8.19 15.75
CA LYS A 242 33.50 -8.11 17.15
C LYS A 242 33.35 -6.65 17.57
N MET A 243 32.37 -6.39 18.41
CA MET A 243 32.05 -5.03 18.85
C MET A 243 33.21 -4.37 19.59
N ASP A 244 33.91 -5.11 20.49
CA ASP A 244 35.06 -4.56 21.24
C ASP A 244 36.19 -4.10 20.31
N ASP A 245 36.45 -4.87 19.24
CA ASP A 245 37.49 -4.51 18.27
C ASP A 245 37.04 -3.31 17.40
N ILE A 246 35.71 -3.20 17.10
CA ILE A 246 35.13 -2.02 16.41
C ILE A 246 35.30 -0.78 17.29
N LEU A 247 34.98 -0.87 18.59
CA LEU A 247 35.11 0.26 19.50
C LEU A 247 36.59 0.69 19.64
N ALA A 248 37.52 -0.27 19.64
CA ALA A 248 38.94 0.06 19.64
C ALA A 248 39.38 0.83 18.36
N ASP A 249 38.90 0.43 17.19
CA ASP A 249 39.14 1.15 15.93
C ASP A 249 38.49 2.55 15.97
N LEU A 250 37.28 2.70 16.48
CA LEU A 250 36.61 4.00 16.64
C LEU A 250 37.37 4.93 17.57
N PHE A 251 37.96 4.41 18.67
CA PHE A 251 38.86 5.19 19.54
C PHE A 251 40.04 5.77 18.76
N LEU A 252 40.66 4.97 17.89
CA LEU A 252 41.76 5.42 17.02
C LEU A 252 41.30 6.45 15.98
N MET A 253 40.02 6.52 15.66
CA MET A 253 39.42 7.52 14.81
C MET A 253 39.00 8.79 15.56
N ASN A 254 39.44 8.97 16.80
CA ASN A 254 39.09 10.09 17.69
C ASN A 254 37.57 10.21 17.97
N ILE A 255 36.90 9.09 18.12
CA ILE A 255 35.52 9.04 18.64
C ILE A 255 35.63 9.04 20.19
N ASP A 256 34.88 9.92 20.84
CA ASP A 256 34.79 9.95 22.30
C ASP A 256 33.95 8.74 22.78
N LEU A 257 34.61 7.65 23.15
CA LEU A 257 33.93 6.42 23.58
C LEU A 257 33.13 6.60 24.89
N PRO A 258 33.59 7.29 25.95
CA PRO A 258 32.74 7.60 27.08
C PRO A 258 31.45 8.32 26.70
N GLN A 259 31.54 9.34 25.86
CA GLN A 259 30.35 10.04 25.35
C GLN A 259 29.47 9.13 24.46
N LEU A 260 30.09 8.34 23.59
CA LEU A 260 29.40 7.38 22.76
C LEU A 260 28.54 6.39 23.57
N GLU A 261 29.07 5.90 24.71
CA GLU A 261 28.32 5.01 25.59
C GLU A 261 27.11 5.70 26.25
N LEU A 262 27.21 6.97 26.58
CA LEU A 262 26.11 7.78 27.09
C LEU A 262 25.08 8.01 25.98
N ASP A 263 25.53 8.38 24.78
CA ASP A 263 24.69 8.65 23.62
C ASP A 263 23.87 7.41 23.24
N LEU A 264 24.49 6.23 23.22
CA LEU A 264 23.80 4.96 22.90
C LEU A 264 22.59 4.66 23.81
N LYS A 265 22.59 5.23 25.04
CA LYS A 265 21.50 5.06 26.02
C LYS A 265 20.54 6.25 26.04
N SER A 266 20.80 7.29 25.26
CA SER A 266 20.05 8.55 25.27
C SER A 266 18.67 8.41 24.65
N GLU A 267 17.75 9.25 25.12
CA GLU A 267 16.41 9.39 24.47
C GLU A 267 16.53 9.87 23.03
N GLU A 268 17.57 10.62 22.70
CA GLU A 268 17.80 11.14 21.36
C GLU A 268 18.05 10.00 20.37
N ILE A 269 18.88 9.03 20.70
CA ILE A 269 19.13 7.85 19.85
C ILE A 269 17.90 6.96 19.76
N ILE A 270 17.15 6.80 20.85
CA ILE A 270 15.88 6.06 20.84
C ILE A 270 14.89 6.73 19.87
N ASN A 271 14.77 8.05 19.92
CA ASN A 271 13.91 8.83 19.06
C ASN A 271 14.35 8.77 17.59
N LEU A 272 15.65 8.93 17.30
CA LEU A 272 16.19 8.81 15.95
C LEU A 272 15.92 7.41 15.35
N SER A 273 16.19 6.35 16.14
CA SER A 273 15.88 4.98 15.73
C SER A 273 14.39 4.79 15.42
N SER A 274 13.51 5.38 16.25
CA SER A 274 12.06 5.33 16.04
C SER A 274 11.61 6.07 14.77
N ILE A 275 12.20 7.24 14.49
CA ILE A 275 11.94 8.01 13.27
C ILE A 275 12.34 7.20 12.04
N HIS A 276 13.55 6.60 12.03
CA HIS A 276 14.01 5.77 10.93
C HIS A 276 13.12 4.55 10.71
N LYS A 277 12.72 3.86 11.79
CA LYS A 277 11.75 2.77 11.73
C LYS A 277 10.39 3.24 11.20
N GLY A 278 9.99 4.47 11.53
CA GLY A 278 8.80 5.10 10.98
C GLY A 278 8.86 5.19 9.45
N TYR A 279 9.95 5.70 8.89
CA TYR A 279 10.13 5.74 7.44
C TYR A 279 10.13 4.36 6.79
N VAL A 280 10.81 3.35 7.38
CA VAL A 280 10.78 1.96 6.89
C VAL A 280 9.35 1.44 6.79
N ASN A 281 8.53 1.68 7.81
CA ASN A 281 7.12 1.27 7.85
C ASN A 281 6.25 2.04 6.85
N ASP A 282 6.45 3.35 6.73
CA ASP A 282 5.71 4.22 5.81
C ASP A 282 5.87 3.75 4.35
N PHE A 283 7.08 3.36 3.95
CA PHE A 283 7.37 2.83 2.61
C PHE A 283 7.18 1.31 2.49
N LYS A 284 6.92 0.60 3.59
CA LYS A 284 6.77 -0.87 3.65
C LYS A 284 7.98 -1.61 3.09
N PHE A 285 9.18 -1.09 3.31
CA PHE A 285 10.39 -1.78 2.88
C PHE A 285 10.61 -3.05 3.68
N SER A 286 11.00 -4.13 2.98
CA SER A 286 11.25 -5.47 3.56
C SER A 286 12.67 -5.97 3.32
N GLY A 287 13.52 -5.19 2.65
CA GLY A 287 14.89 -5.55 2.33
C GLY A 287 15.78 -4.33 2.12
N THR A 288 17.09 -4.54 2.21
CA THR A 288 18.13 -3.52 2.01
C THR A 288 19.10 -3.87 0.87
N PRO A 289 19.67 -2.89 0.18
CA PRO A 289 19.30 -1.48 0.27
C PRO A 289 17.90 -1.22 -0.28
N ALA A 290 17.21 -0.19 0.22
CA ALA A 290 16.10 0.44 -0.48
C ALA A 290 16.46 1.91 -0.70
N ILE A 291 16.02 2.48 -1.82
CA ILE A 291 16.54 3.77 -2.28
C ILE A 291 15.37 4.64 -2.75
N ILE A 292 15.43 5.94 -2.43
CA ILE A 292 14.50 6.93 -2.98
C ILE A 292 15.32 8.03 -3.65
N ILE A 293 15.01 8.31 -4.92
CA ILE A 293 15.59 9.39 -5.72
C ILE A 293 14.42 10.14 -6.36
N GLY A 294 14.21 11.40 -5.98
CA GLY A 294 13.01 12.12 -6.40
C GLY A 294 11.74 11.36 -6.06
N ASN A 295 10.92 11.05 -7.05
CA ASN A 295 9.71 10.24 -6.90
C ASN A 295 9.93 8.73 -7.16
N SER A 296 11.14 8.34 -7.53
CA SER A 296 11.49 6.94 -7.81
C SER A 296 11.82 6.19 -6.52
N ILE A 297 11.06 5.11 -6.25
CA ILE A 297 11.27 4.18 -5.13
C ILE A 297 11.85 2.88 -5.69
N ILE A 298 13.02 2.49 -5.20
CA ILE A 298 13.78 1.36 -5.70
C ILE A 298 14.00 0.36 -4.55
N PRO A 299 13.28 -0.78 -4.51
CA PRO A 299 13.43 -1.78 -3.47
C PRO A 299 14.57 -2.76 -3.81
N GLY A 300 15.82 -2.34 -3.64
CA GLY A 300 16.97 -3.20 -3.88
C GLY A 300 18.16 -2.49 -4.51
N PHE A 301 19.23 -3.26 -4.70
CA PHE A 301 20.48 -2.79 -5.32
C PHE A 301 20.28 -2.44 -6.79
N ILE A 302 20.82 -1.28 -7.20
CA ILE A 302 20.99 -0.88 -8.58
C ILE A 302 22.45 -0.45 -8.80
N GLY A 303 22.99 -0.70 -10.02
CA GLY A 303 24.36 -0.34 -10.35
C GLY A 303 24.51 1.11 -10.79
N TYR A 304 25.77 1.56 -10.88
CA TYR A 304 26.20 2.93 -11.17
C TYR A 304 25.44 3.60 -12.33
N ASN A 305 25.39 2.95 -13.50
CA ASN A 305 24.72 3.53 -14.68
C ASN A 305 23.22 3.75 -14.47
N LYS A 306 22.56 2.84 -13.72
CA LYS A 306 21.14 2.97 -13.42
C LYS A 306 20.87 4.10 -12.42
N ILE A 307 21.81 4.34 -11.49
CA ILE A 307 21.72 5.50 -10.58
C ILE A 307 21.75 6.79 -11.40
N LEU A 308 22.72 6.93 -12.33
CA LEU A 308 22.83 8.13 -13.17
C LEU A 308 21.56 8.37 -14.01
N GLU A 309 21.03 7.32 -14.65
CA GLU A 309 19.79 7.40 -15.44
C GLU A 309 18.62 7.94 -14.60
N ILE A 310 18.48 7.46 -13.36
CA ILE A 310 17.39 7.88 -12.47
C ILE A 310 17.62 9.31 -11.99
N LEU A 311 18.86 9.69 -11.64
CA LEU A 311 19.20 11.05 -11.25
C LEU A 311 18.89 12.05 -12.36
N GLU A 312 19.24 11.73 -13.59
CA GLU A 312 18.92 12.56 -14.76
C GLU A 312 17.39 12.69 -14.93
N LYS A 313 16.65 11.58 -14.83
CA LYS A 313 15.18 11.58 -14.95
C LYS A 313 14.49 12.41 -13.87
N GLU A 314 14.95 12.31 -12.62
CA GLU A 314 14.24 12.89 -11.48
C GLU A 314 14.66 14.34 -11.16
N PHE A 315 15.85 14.75 -11.60
CA PHE A 315 16.43 16.05 -11.24
C PHE A 315 16.85 16.92 -12.45
N SER A 316 16.49 16.56 -13.68
CA SER A 316 16.70 17.37 -14.89
C SER A 316 15.63 18.46 -15.08
#